data_f938cb32d712e25d4bbd266ad49759c8
#
_entry.id   f938cb32d712e25d4bbd266ad49759c8
#
_cell.length_a   1.000
_cell.length_b   1.000
_cell.length_c   1.000
_cell.angle_alpha   90.00
_cell.angle_beta   90.00
_cell.angle_gamma   90.00
#
_symmetry.space_group_name_H-M   'P 1'
#
loop_
_entity.id
_entity.type
_entity.pdbx_description
1 polymer ?
#
loop_
_entity_poly.entity_id
_entity_poly.type
_entity_poly.pdbx_seq_one_letter_code
_entity_poly.pdbx_strand_id
1 'polypeptide(L)'
;MAKKILLLVGDYVEDYEAMVPFQAMGAIGIDVDAIAPERKKGDVVPTAVHDFTGDQTYKELRGHNFGINKDFDSVNPEEYDGLYIAGGRSAEYIRLNKRVLEITQHFFNENKPVAAICHGIQAVSYTHLTLPTKRIV
;
A
#
# COMPACT_ATOMS: atom_id res chain seq x y z
N MET A 1 0.68 -20.40 13.39
CA MET A 1 0.98 -18.97 13.54
C MET A 1 0.17 -18.16 12.54
N ALA A 2 -0.30 -17.01 12.96
CA ALA A 2 -1.03 -16.12 12.07
C ALA A 2 -0.12 -15.63 10.93
N LYS A 3 -0.68 -15.50 9.74
CA LYS A 3 0.00 -14.85 8.63
C LYS A 3 0.08 -13.36 8.89
N LYS A 4 1.15 -12.73 8.44
CA LYS A 4 1.36 -11.29 8.57
C LYS A 4 1.42 -10.62 7.21
N ILE A 5 0.59 -9.61 7.03
CA ILE A 5 0.54 -8.81 5.82
C ILE A 5 1.01 -7.39 6.13
N LEU A 6 1.86 -6.88 5.27
CA LEU A 6 2.25 -5.48 5.30
C LEU A 6 1.32 -4.70 4.38
N LEU A 7 0.63 -3.71 4.93
CA LEU A 7 -0.27 -2.82 4.20
C LEU A 7 0.41 -1.47 4.00
N LEU A 8 0.63 -1.10 2.75
CA LEU A 8 1.27 0.16 2.39
C LEU A 8 0.22 1.18 1.97
N VAL A 9 0.19 2.29 2.67
CA VAL A 9 -0.72 3.42 2.41
C VAL A 9 0.07 4.73 2.40
N GLY A 10 -0.61 5.82 2.12
CA GLY A 10 -0.07 7.18 2.21
C GLY A 10 -1.20 8.18 2.32
N ASP A 11 -0.87 9.46 2.46
CA ASP A 11 -1.87 10.51 2.55
C ASP A 11 -2.79 10.50 1.34
N TYR A 12 -4.08 10.59 1.59
CA TYR A 12 -5.15 10.52 0.59
C TYR A 12 -5.24 9.17 -0.14
N VAL A 13 -4.88 8.11 0.56
CA VAL A 13 -5.21 6.75 0.15
C VAL A 13 -6.74 6.61 0.03
N GLU A 14 -7.20 5.83 -0.94
CA GLU A 14 -8.64 5.57 -1.05
C GLU A 14 -9.16 4.88 0.22
N ASP A 15 -10.18 5.47 0.84
CA ASP A 15 -10.66 5.09 2.16
C ASP A 15 -11.00 3.60 2.26
N TYR A 16 -11.90 3.12 1.41
CA TYR A 16 -12.33 1.72 1.50
C TYR A 16 -11.26 0.74 1.01
N GLU A 17 -10.31 1.16 0.19
CA GLU A 17 -9.20 0.31 -0.23
C GLU A 17 -8.19 0.04 0.89
N ALA A 18 -8.11 0.95 1.86
CA ALA A 18 -7.34 0.75 3.08
C ALA A 18 -8.16 0.07 4.17
N MET A 19 -9.35 0.60 4.46
CA MET A 19 -10.17 0.18 5.60
C MET A 19 -10.72 -1.24 5.45
N VAL A 20 -11.28 -1.57 4.28
CA VAL A 20 -11.92 -2.87 4.07
C VAL A 20 -10.92 -4.02 4.13
N PRO A 21 -9.81 -4.01 3.40
CA PRO A 21 -8.84 -5.10 3.51
C PRO A 21 -8.21 -5.21 4.91
N PHE A 22 -7.93 -4.08 5.55
CA PHE A 22 -7.39 -4.08 6.90
C PHE A 22 -8.32 -4.82 7.88
N GLN A 23 -9.60 -4.47 7.85
CA GLN A 23 -10.60 -5.06 8.74
C GLN A 23 -10.92 -6.50 8.35
N ALA A 24 -11.08 -6.78 7.06
CA ALA A 24 -11.42 -8.12 6.58
C ALA A 24 -10.34 -9.13 6.89
N MET A 25 -9.07 -8.78 6.65
CA MET A 25 -7.95 -9.65 6.96
C MET A 25 -7.85 -9.91 8.47
N GLY A 26 -8.02 -8.86 9.29
CA GLY A 26 -8.04 -9.01 10.74
C GLY A 26 -9.18 -9.93 11.22
N ALA A 27 -10.35 -9.82 10.62
CA ALA A 27 -11.51 -10.63 10.99
C ALA A 27 -11.31 -12.13 10.74
N ILE A 28 -10.46 -12.50 9.79
CA ILE A 28 -10.14 -13.91 9.52
C ILE A 28 -8.82 -14.36 10.16
N GLY A 29 -8.26 -13.57 11.07
CA GLY A 29 -7.09 -13.95 11.86
C GLY A 29 -5.74 -13.66 11.19
N ILE A 30 -5.69 -12.79 10.20
CA ILE A 30 -4.44 -12.32 9.59
C ILE A 30 -3.99 -11.05 10.33
N ASP A 31 -2.72 -11.02 10.75
CA ASP A 31 -2.13 -9.82 11.33
C ASP A 31 -1.78 -8.83 10.21
N VAL A 32 -2.22 -7.60 10.33
CA VAL A 32 -1.95 -6.55 9.34
C VAL A 32 -1.22 -5.40 10.00
N ASP A 33 -0.01 -5.11 9.51
CA ASP A 33 0.74 -3.94 9.90
C ASP A 33 0.65 -2.89 8.78
N ALA A 34 0.10 -1.73 9.12
CA ALA A 34 -0.07 -0.62 8.19
C ALA A 34 1.08 0.37 8.35
N ILE A 35 1.73 0.68 7.24
CA ILE A 35 2.83 1.64 7.17
C ILE A 35 2.53 2.73 6.13
N ALA A 36 3.13 3.89 6.34
CA ALA A 36 3.10 4.99 5.38
C ALA A 36 4.41 5.77 5.46
N PRO A 37 4.94 6.28 4.33
CA PRO A 37 6.13 7.12 4.37
C PRO A 37 6.03 8.23 5.41
N GLU A 38 7.11 8.46 6.16
CA GLU A 38 7.22 9.49 7.19
C GLU A 38 6.25 9.32 8.38
N ARG A 39 5.67 8.14 8.57
CA ARG A 39 4.75 7.86 9.69
C ARG A 39 5.31 6.80 10.62
N LYS A 40 4.91 6.93 11.88
CA LYS A 40 5.26 5.99 12.95
C LYS A 40 3.99 5.37 13.53
N LYS A 41 4.17 4.31 14.29
CA LYS A 41 3.08 3.72 15.05
C LYS A 41 2.37 4.77 15.91
N GLY A 42 1.06 4.85 15.77
CA GLY A 42 0.23 5.84 16.45
C GLY A 42 -0.12 7.06 15.62
N ASP A 43 0.59 7.28 14.51
CA ASP A 43 0.23 8.34 13.56
C ASP A 43 -1.00 7.93 12.75
N VAL A 44 -1.53 8.88 12.00
CA VAL A 44 -2.64 8.64 11.07
C VAL A 44 -2.30 9.20 9.70
N VAL A 45 -2.94 8.66 8.68
CA VAL A 45 -2.96 9.26 7.34
C VAL A 45 -4.40 9.67 7.01
N PRO A 46 -4.60 10.83 6.39
CA PRO A 46 -5.92 11.19 5.88
C PRO A 46 -6.27 10.27 4.70
N THR A 47 -7.49 9.76 4.68
CA THR A 47 -8.00 9.03 3.53
C THR A 47 -8.82 9.95 2.64
N ALA A 48 -9.09 9.51 1.42
CA ALA A 48 -9.96 10.18 0.48
C ALA A 48 -11.03 9.23 -0.03
N VAL A 49 -12.18 9.77 -0.36
CA VAL A 49 -13.25 9.05 -1.07
C VAL A 49 -13.33 9.66 -2.45
N HIS A 50 -13.07 8.86 -3.46
CA HIS A 50 -13.16 9.29 -4.86
C HIS A 50 -14.52 8.87 -5.41
N ASP A 51 -15.25 9.85 -5.92
CA ASP A 51 -16.60 9.66 -6.39
C ASP A 51 -16.68 9.74 -7.91
N PHE A 52 -17.22 8.69 -8.53
CA PHE A 52 -17.35 8.54 -9.98
C PHE A 52 -18.83 8.61 -10.35
N THR A 53 -19.43 9.78 -10.23
CA THR A 53 -20.87 10.00 -10.41
C THR A 53 -21.27 10.25 -11.86
N GLY A 54 -20.51 9.79 -12.83
CA GLY A 54 -20.83 9.91 -14.25
C GLY A 54 -20.15 11.07 -14.95
N ASP A 55 -19.38 11.87 -14.23
CA ASP A 55 -18.56 12.92 -14.82
C ASP A 55 -17.33 12.33 -15.52
N GLN A 56 -16.69 13.09 -16.39
CA GLN A 56 -15.47 12.66 -17.05
C GLN A 56 -14.28 12.57 -16.12
N THR A 57 -14.38 13.16 -14.95
CA THR A 57 -13.39 13.08 -13.88
C THR A 57 -14.08 12.77 -12.56
N TYR A 58 -13.32 12.41 -11.57
CA TYR A 58 -13.83 12.10 -10.23
C TYR A 58 -13.63 13.25 -9.27
N LYS A 59 -14.43 13.26 -8.21
CA LYS A 59 -14.26 14.15 -7.05
C LYS A 59 -13.48 13.44 -5.97
N GLU A 60 -12.57 14.16 -5.33
CA GLU A 60 -11.87 13.68 -4.16
C GLU A 60 -12.45 14.36 -2.92
N LEU A 61 -13.06 13.58 -2.05
CA LEU A 61 -13.63 14.04 -0.79
C LEU A 61 -12.78 13.54 0.37
N ARG A 62 -12.65 14.33 1.42
CA ARG A 62 -11.96 13.91 2.65
C ARG A 62 -12.71 12.75 3.30
N GLY A 63 -12.00 11.66 3.56
CA GLY A 63 -12.53 10.50 4.28
C GLY A 63 -12.20 10.53 5.77
N HIS A 64 -11.64 9.42 6.28
CA HIS A 64 -11.28 9.24 7.67
C HIS A 64 -9.79 9.51 7.95
N ASN A 65 -9.40 9.32 9.19
CA ASN A 65 -8.01 9.21 9.60
C ASN A 65 -7.71 7.71 9.79
N PHE A 66 -6.88 7.16 8.93
CA PHE A 66 -6.49 5.75 9.01
C PHE A 66 -5.28 5.60 9.92
N GLY A 67 -5.38 4.74 10.94
CA GLY A 67 -4.33 4.56 11.93
C GLY A 67 -3.15 3.74 11.40
N ILE A 68 -1.94 4.23 11.63
CA ILE A 68 -0.70 3.54 11.33
C ILE A 68 -0.25 2.79 12.58
N ASN A 69 0.03 1.50 12.44
CA ASN A 69 0.37 0.65 13.58
C ASN A 69 1.80 0.10 13.55
N LYS A 70 2.61 0.54 12.58
CA LYS A 70 4.02 0.15 12.45
C LYS A 70 4.85 1.31 11.91
N ASP A 71 6.09 1.45 12.38
CA ASP A 71 6.99 2.50 11.92
C ASP A 71 7.50 2.19 10.52
N PHE A 72 7.39 3.15 9.61
CA PHE A 72 7.85 3.00 8.24
C PHE A 72 9.37 2.79 8.14
N ASP A 73 10.14 3.58 8.88
CA ASP A 73 11.60 3.58 8.74
C ASP A 73 12.27 2.31 9.27
N SER A 74 11.66 1.67 10.27
CA SER A 74 12.23 0.51 10.94
C SER A 74 11.58 -0.82 10.56
N VAL A 75 10.54 -0.82 9.72
CA VAL A 75 9.86 -2.06 9.33
C VAL A 75 10.82 -2.99 8.60
N ASN A 76 10.80 -4.27 8.98
CA ASN A 76 11.58 -5.30 8.31
C ASN A 76 10.66 -6.16 7.41
N PRO A 77 10.76 -6.04 6.09
CA PRO A 77 9.90 -6.80 5.18
C PRO A 77 10.02 -8.32 5.31
N GLU A 78 11.14 -8.82 5.82
CA GLU A 78 11.34 -10.25 6.02
C GLU A 78 10.34 -10.87 7.00
N GLU A 79 9.80 -10.07 7.90
CA GLU A 79 8.82 -10.54 8.91
C GLU A 79 7.43 -10.77 8.35
N TYR A 80 7.18 -10.47 7.08
CA TYR A 80 5.85 -10.50 6.47
C TYR A 80 5.73 -11.58 5.41
N ASP A 81 4.53 -12.16 5.33
CA ASP A 81 4.18 -13.19 4.36
C ASP A 81 3.70 -12.62 3.03
N GLY A 82 3.27 -11.37 3.00
CA GLY A 82 2.79 -10.72 1.79
C GLY A 82 2.68 -9.21 1.95
N LEU A 83 2.50 -8.54 0.82
CA LEU A 83 2.37 -7.09 0.71
C LEU A 83 1.03 -6.75 0.05
N TYR A 84 0.31 -5.78 0.63
CA TYR A 84 -0.87 -5.18 0.02
C TYR A 84 -0.65 -3.68 -0.16
N ILE A 85 -0.88 -3.17 -1.36
CA ILE A 85 -0.70 -1.74 -1.68
C ILE A 85 -2.06 -1.16 -2.05
N ALA A 86 -2.55 -0.22 -1.25
CA ALA A 86 -3.78 0.50 -1.53
C ALA A 86 -3.53 1.64 -2.52
N GLY A 87 -4.58 2.08 -3.18
CA GLY A 87 -4.52 3.08 -4.22
C GLY A 87 -4.87 4.48 -3.76
N GLY A 88 -5.76 5.10 -4.50
CA GLY A 88 -6.07 6.51 -4.32
C GLY A 88 -4.94 7.41 -4.78
N ARG A 89 -5.01 8.69 -4.42
CA ARG A 89 -3.99 9.66 -4.82
C ARG A 89 -2.62 9.39 -4.19
N SER A 90 -2.60 8.70 -3.06
CA SER A 90 -1.34 8.36 -2.37
C SER A 90 -0.35 7.62 -3.27
N ALA A 91 -0.85 6.76 -4.15
CA ALA A 91 -0.01 5.97 -5.05
C ALA A 91 0.87 6.83 -5.96
N GLU A 92 0.39 8.02 -6.33
CA GLU A 92 1.10 8.89 -7.26
C GLU A 92 2.42 9.41 -6.71
N TYR A 93 2.54 9.56 -5.40
CA TYR A 93 3.78 10.04 -4.80
C TYR A 93 4.55 8.96 -4.02
N ILE A 94 3.87 7.98 -3.41
CA ILE A 94 4.60 6.91 -2.72
C ILE A 94 5.44 6.07 -3.69
N ARG A 95 5.02 5.95 -4.94
CA ARG A 95 5.79 5.26 -5.99
C ARG A 95 7.17 5.87 -6.23
N LEU A 96 7.37 7.12 -5.85
CA LEU A 96 8.64 7.84 -5.98
C LEU A 96 9.54 7.67 -4.75
N ASN A 97 9.02 7.08 -3.69
CA ASN A 97 9.77 6.90 -2.45
C ASN A 97 10.68 5.67 -2.58
N LYS A 98 11.97 5.89 -2.42
CA LYS A 98 12.97 4.82 -2.57
C LYS A 98 12.70 3.63 -1.65
N ARG A 99 12.37 3.90 -0.38
CA ARG A 99 12.10 2.83 0.59
C ARG A 99 10.86 2.01 0.21
N VAL A 100 9.82 2.65 -0.33
CA VAL A 100 8.64 1.95 -0.85
C VAL A 100 9.03 0.98 -1.96
N LEU A 101 9.88 1.41 -2.88
CA LEU A 101 10.33 0.55 -3.98
C LEU A 101 11.21 -0.60 -3.46
N GLU A 102 12.07 -0.35 -2.51
CA GLU A 102 12.91 -1.38 -1.88
C GLU A 102 12.05 -2.43 -1.17
N ILE A 103 11.03 -2.00 -0.41
CA ILE A 103 10.10 -2.91 0.25
C ILE A 103 9.35 -3.75 -0.79
N THR A 104 8.80 -3.11 -1.81
CA THR A 104 8.06 -3.81 -2.87
C THR A 104 8.96 -4.83 -3.58
N GLN A 105 10.18 -4.43 -3.91
CA GLN A 105 11.16 -5.29 -4.56
C GLN A 105 11.49 -6.52 -3.71
N HIS A 106 11.58 -6.37 -2.40
CA HIS A 106 11.83 -7.48 -1.48
C HIS A 106 10.80 -8.60 -1.65
N PHE A 107 9.50 -8.26 -1.71
CA PHE A 107 8.45 -9.27 -1.84
C PHE A 107 8.53 -10.01 -3.17
N PHE A 108 8.88 -9.33 -4.25
CA PHE A 108 9.10 -9.99 -5.54
C PHE A 108 10.35 -10.87 -5.53
N ASN A 109 11.44 -10.39 -4.95
CA ASN A 109 12.69 -11.16 -4.88
C ASN A 109 12.53 -12.44 -4.05
N GLU A 110 11.76 -12.37 -2.96
CA GLU A 110 11.49 -13.49 -2.08
C GLU A 110 10.29 -14.35 -2.53
N ASN A 111 9.74 -14.04 -3.70
CA ASN A 111 8.59 -14.75 -4.26
C ASN A 111 7.40 -14.79 -3.29
N LYS A 112 7.17 -13.72 -2.56
CA LYS A 112 6.04 -13.55 -1.65
C LYS A 112 4.86 -12.90 -2.37
N PRO A 113 3.61 -13.19 -1.98
CA PRO A 113 2.43 -12.57 -2.59
C PRO A 113 2.46 -11.05 -2.50
N VAL A 114 2.10 -10.40 -3.61
CA VAL A 114 1.89 -8.95 -3.68
C VAL A 114 0.52 -8.72 -4.28
N ALA A 115 -0.31 -7.98 -3.57
CA ALA A 115 -1.60 -7.51 -4.06
C ALA A 115 -1.57 -5.98 -4.14
N ALA A 116 -2.14 -5.44 -5.20
CA ALA A 116 -2.28 -4.00 -5.37
C ALA A 116 -3.63 -3.72 -5.99
N ILE A 117 -4.30 -2.71 -5.48
CA ILE A 117 -5.61 -2.31 -5.99
C ILE A 117 -5.51 -0.91 -6.58
N CYS A 118 -6.32 -0.66 -7.64
CA CYS A 118 -6.46 0.65 -8.25
C CYS A 118 -5.08 1.21 -8.64
N HIS A 119 -4.76 2.42 -8.24
CA HIS A 119 -3.47 3.05 -8.52
C HIS A 119 -2.30 2.47 -7.70
N GLY A 120 -2.57 1.62 -6.72
CA GLY A 120 -1.51 0.94 -5.95
C GLY A 120 -0.54 0.16 -6.83
N ILE A 121 -0.98 -0.29 -8.00
CA ILE A 121 -0.13 -0.96 -8.98
C ILE A 121 1.04 -0.09 -9.47
N GLN A 122 0.97 1.23 -9.29
CA GLN A 122 2.03 2.13 -9.72
C GLN A 122 3.36 1.87 -9.00
N ALA A 123 3.30 1.52 -7.71
CA ALA A 123 4.51 1.14 -6.97
C ALA A 123 5.14 -0.13 -7.55
N VAL A 124 4.32 -1.10 -7.95
CA VAL A 124 4.77 -2.32 -8.61
C VAL A 124 5.41 -2.00 -9.95
N SER A 125 4.76 -1.16 -10.77
CA SER A 125 5.28 -0.76 -12.08
C SER A 125 6.65 -0.10 -11.97
N TYR A 126 6.81 0.80 -11.02
CA TYR A 126 8.09 1.50 -10.80
C TYR A 126 9.18 0.54 -10.31
N THR A 127 8.83 -0.45 -9.51
CA THR A 127 9.75 -1.49 -9.07
C THR A 127 10.25 -2.34 -10.24
N HIS A 128 9.40 -2.61 -11.22
CA HIS A 128 9.71 -3.48 -12.36
C HIS A 128 10.23 -2.75 -13.60
N LEU A 129 10.41 -1.45 -13.57
CA LEU A 129 10.87 -0.70 -14.74
C LEU A 129 12.21 -1.20 -15.31
N THR A 130 13.06 -1.77 -14.48
CA THR A 130 14.35 -2.29 -14.93
C THR A 130 14.35 -3.80 -15.18
N LEU A 131 13.37 -4.52 -14.66
CA LEU A 131 13.32 -5.98 -14.79
C LEU A 131 12.80 -6.45 -16.15
N PRO A 132 11.71 -5.88 -16.68
CA PRO A 132 11.15 -6.33 -17.96
C PRO A 132 12.07 -6.17 -19.15
N THR A 133 12.91 -5.14 -19.17
CA THR A 133 13.82 -4.89 -20.27
C THR A 133 14.80 -6.03 -20.53
N LYS A 134 15.12 -6.79 -19.53
CA LYS A 134 15.99 -7.96 -19.68
C LYS A 134 15.27 -9.17 -20.27
N ARG A 135 13.96 -9.15 -20.28
CA ARG A 135 13.14 -10.30 -20.68
C ARG A 135 12.59 -10.17 -22.08
N ILE A 136 12.51 -8.96 -22.56
CA ILE A 136 11.99 -8.66 -23.89
C ILE A 136 13.02 -8.93 -24.98
N VAL A 137 14.25 -8.96 -24.61
CA VAL A 137 15.37 -9.17 -25.53
C VAL A 137 15.51 -10.61 -26.02
#